data_8ffe155173303af0eca2333cf4dc7cdb
#
_entry.id   8ffe155173303af0eca2333cf4dc7cdb
#
_cell.length_a   1.000
_cell.length_b   1.000
_cell.length_c   1.000
_cell.angle_alpha   90.00
_cell.angle_beta   90.00
_cell.angle_gamma   90.00
#
_symmetry.space_group_name_H-M   'P 1'
#
loop_
_entity.id
_entity.type
_entity.pdbx_description
1 polymer ?
#
loop_
_entity_poly.entity_id
_entity_poly.type
_entity_poly.pdbx_seq_one_letter_code
_entity_poly.pdbx_strand_id
1 'polypeptide(L)' 'MSRITALLPAYNEETSIGSVVLCTRKYADRVIVIDDGSIDRTAEVAALAGAEVLRHPQNRGKGAALKTGFESL' A
#
# COMPACT_ATOMS: atom_id res chain seq x y z
N MET A 1 4.64 -21.54 11.97
CA MET A 1 3.62 -20.59 11.52
C MET A 1 4.18 -19.72 10.42
N SER A 2 3.50 -19.65 9.29
CA SER A 2 3.92 -18.77 8.22
C SER A 2 3.44 -17.34 8.47
N ARG A 3 4.25 -16.38 8.05
CA ARG A 3 3.90 -14.97 8.09
C ARG A 3 3.62 -14.49 6.68
N ILE A 4 2.60 -13.67 6.57
CA ILE A 4 2.17 -13.13 5.28
C ILE A 4 2.36 -11.63 5.29
N THR A 5 3.08 -11.12 4.31
CA THR A 5 3.20 -9.69 4.06
C THR A 5 2.49 -9.39 2.75
N ALA A 6 1.52 -8.50 2.80
CA ALA A 6 0.79 -8.07 1.61
C ALA A 6 1.38 -6.78 1.06
N LEU A 7 1.62 -6.75 -0.24
CA LEU A 7 2.08 -5.55 -0.94
C LEU A 7 0.94 -5.05 -1.80
N LEU A 8 0.49 -3.83 -1.56
CA LEU A 8 -0.65 -3.24 -2.24
C LEU A 8 -0.23 -1.97 -2.98
N PRO A 9 -0.01 -2.05 -4.29
CA PRO A 9 0.22 -0.83 -5.06
C PRO A 9 -1.08 -0.03 -5.17
N ALA A 10 -1.00 1.28 -5.02
CA ALA A 10 -2.17 2.14 -5.05
C ALA A 10 -1.86 3.44 -5.77
N TYR A 11 -2.86 3.95 -6.48
CA TYR A 11 -2.77 5.21 -7.17
C TYR A 11 -4.14 5.88 -7.22
N ASN A 12 -4.27 7.03 -6.54
CA ASN A 12 -5.52 7.80 -6.47
C ASN A 12 -6.72 6.94 -6.07
N GLU A 13 -6.59 6.24 -4.93
CA GLU A 13 -7.59 5.33 -4.42
C GLU A 13 -8.06 5.70 -3.01
N GLU A 14 -8.12 6.99 -2.69
CA GLU A 14 -8.46 7.42 -1.34
C GLU A 14 -9.81 6.91 -0.86
N THR A 15 -10.77 6.70 -1.78
CA THR A 15 -12.12 6.25 -1.40
C THR A 15 -12.19 4.76 -1.07
N SER A 16 -11.22 3.96 -1.51
CA SER A 16 -11.26 2.51 -1.34
C SER A 16 -10.08 1.93 -0.57
N ILE A 17 -8.95 2.64 -0.53
CA ILE A 17 -7.73 2.04 0.04
C ILE A 17 -7.88 1.69 1.51
N GLY A 18 -8.62 2.46 2.27
CA GLY A 18 -8.82 2.19 3.69
C GLY A 18 -9.50 0.85 3.93
N SER A 19 -10.60 0.56 3.22
CA SER A 19 -11.29 -0.71 3.37
C SER A 19 -10.47 -1.87 2.83
N VAL A 20 -9.70 -1.66 1.75
CA VAL A 20 -8.81 -2.70 1.23
C VAL A 20 -7.75 -3.07 2.28
N VAL A 21 -7.13 -2.08 2.92
CA VAL A 21 -6.13 -2.32 3.97
C VAL A 21 -6.77 -3.07 5.13
N LEU A 22 -7.93 -2.62 5.60
CA LEU A 22 -8.60 -3.26 6.74
C LEU A 22 -8.96 -4.71 6.44
N CYS A 23 -9.45 -5.01 5.23
CA CYS A 23 -9.75 -6.38 4.82
C CYS A 23 -8.47 -7.22 4.73
N THR A 24 -7.41 -6.67 4.16
CA THR A 24 -6.15 -7.39 3.99
C THR A 24 -5.53 -7.74 5.33
N ARG A 25 -5.67 -6.88 6.34
CA ARG A 25 -5.15 -7.12 7.68
C ARG A 25 -5.77 -8.33 8.37
N LYS A 26 -6.88 -8.83 7.86
CA LYS A 26 -7.49 -10.05 8.42
C LYS A 26 -6.68 -11.30 8.08
N TYR A 27 -5.90 -11.27 7.01
CA TYR A 27 -5.13 -12.44 6.56
C TYR A 27 -3.63 -12.24 6.64
N ALA A 28 -3.19 -10.99 6.53
CA ALA A 28 -1.77 -10.67 6.46
C ALA A 28 -1.30 -10.14 7.80
N ASP A 29 -0.11 -10.56 8.20
CA ASP A 29 0.52 -10.07 9.41
C ASP A 29 1.04 -8.65 9.23
N ARG A 30 1.34 -8.29 7.98
CA ARG A 30 1.91 -7.02 7.64
C ARG A 30 1.33 -6.53 6.31
N VAL A 31 0.93 -5.28 6.25
CA VAL A 31 0.39 -4.69 5.02
C VAL A 31 1.23 -3.47 4.66
N ILE A 32 1.79 -3.48 3.47
CA ILE A 32 2.57 -2.36 2.94
C ILE A 32 1.83 -1.82 1.72
N VAL A 33 1.44 -0.56 1.76
CA VAL A 33 0.86 0.14 0.61
C VAL A 33 1.96 0.93 -0.07
N ILE A 34 2.15 0.71 -1.35
CA ILE A 34 3.07 1.51 -2.15
C ILE A 34 2.23 2.52 -2.92
N ASP A 35 2.23 3.75 -2.44
CA ASP A 35 1.51 4.84 -3.07
C ASP A 35 2.32 5.35 -4.25
N ASP A 36 1.83 5.08 -5.45
CA ASP A 36 2.54 5.36 -6.69
C ASP A 36 2.29 6.78 -7.19
N GLY A 37 2.59 7.75 -6.33
CA GLY A 37 2.52 9.16 -6.70
C GLY A 37 1.11 9.73 -6.74
N SER A 38 0.22 9.28 -5.85
CA SER A 38 -1.15 9.81 -5.78
C SER A 38 -1.15 11.30 -5.46
N ILE A 39 -2.08 12.02 -6.08
CA ILE A 39 -2.31 13.44 -5.79
C ILE A 39 -3.44 13.62 -4.77
N ASP A 40 -4.18 12.56 -4.47
CA ASP A 40 -5.24 12.57 -3.47
C ASP A 40 -4.70 12.12 -2.10
N ARG A 41 -5.59 11.74 -1.19
CA ARG A 41 -5.23 11.37 0.17
C ARG A 41 -5.00 9.87 0.36
N THR A 42 -4.68 9.14 -0.72
CA THR A 42 -4.47 7.69 -0.68
C THR A 42 -3.48 7.29 0.40
N ALA A 43 -2.30 7.91 0.45
CA ALA A 43 -1.27 7.56 1.42
C ALA A 43 -1.73 7.82 2.85
N GLU A 44 -2.39 8.95 3.09
CA GLU A 44 -2.89 9.30 4.41
C GLU A 44 -3.95 8.28 4.88
N VAL A 45 -4.90 7.95 4.01
CA VAL A 45 -5.96 6.99 4.35
C VAL A 45 -5.38 5.61 4.63
N ALA A 46 -4.41 5.17 3.81
CA ALA A 46 -3.77 3.88 4.01
C ALA A 46 -3.06 3.81 5.37
N ALA A 47 -2.36 4.88 5.75
CA ALA A 47 -1.67 4.94 7.04
C ALA A 47 -2.67 4.92 8.20
N LEU A 48 -3.77 5.66 8.08
CA LEU A 48 -4.82 5.67 9.10
C LEU A 48 -5.46 4.28 9.28
N ALA A 49 -5.55 3.51 8.21
CA ALA A 49 -6.09 2.15 8.27
C ALA A 49 -5.11 1.14 8.86
N GLY A 50 -3.87 1.53 9.10
CA GLY A 50 -2.86 0.70 9.75
C GLY A 50 -1.82 0.09 8.84
N ALA A 51 -1.72 0.52 7.59
CA ALA A 51 -0.69 0.04 6.68
C ALA A 51 0.61 0.81 6.88
N GLU A 52 1.73 0.16 6.55
CA GLU A 52 2.98 0.86 6.31
C GLU A 52 2.88 1.45 4.91
N VAL A 53 3.33 2.69 4.72
CA VAL A 53 3.19 3.35 3.42
C VAL A 53 4.56 3.74 2.88
N LEU A 54 4.81 3.32 1.64
CA LEU A 54 5.97 3.76 0.87
C LEU A 54 5.44 4.63 -0.27
N ARG A 55 6.08 5.75 -0.53
CA ARG A 55 5.58 6.71 -1.50
C ARG A 55 6.57 6.99 -2.60
N HIS A 56 6.10 6.91 -3.85
CA HIS A 56 6.85 7.46 -4.98
C HIS A 56 6.49 8.94 -5.12
N PRO A 57 7.45 9.81 -5.44
CA PRO A 57 7.15 11.24 -5.64
C PRO A 57 6.28 11.48 -6.87
N GLN A 58 6.25 10.53 -7.80
CA GLN A 58 5.43 10.61 -9.00
C GLN A 58 5.07 9.21 -9.46
N ASN A 59 4.05 9.09 -10.31
CA ASN A 59 3.63 7.79 -10.83
C ASN A 59 4.74 7.14 -11.65
N ARG A 60 5.06 5.89 -11.30
CA ARG A 60 6.11 5.11 -11.98
C ARG A 60 5.57 3.80 -12.52
N GLY A 61 4.29 3.52 -12.30
CA GLY A 61 3.64 2.31 -12.77
C GLY A 61 3.59 1.19 -11.73
N LYS A 62 2.64 0.28 -11.92
CA LYS A 62 2.39 -0.81 -10.96
C LYS A 62 3.62 -1.70 -10.77
N GLY A 63 4.34 -2.01 -11.85
CA GLY A 63 5.53 -2.84 -11.76
C GLY A 63 6.61 -2.21 -10.89
N ALA A 64 6.83 -0.90 -11.04
CA ALA A 64 7.79 -0.18 -10.21
C ALA A 64 7.35 -0.15 -8.75
N ALA A 65 6.03 0.00 -8.50
CA ALA A 65 5.50 -0.02 -7.14
C ALA A 65 5.73 -1.37 -6.47
N LEU A 66 5.46 -2.47 -7.16
CA LEU A 66 5.70 -3.80 -6.62
C LEU A 66 7.19 -4.03 -6.36
N LYS A 67 8.06 -3.57 -7.25
CA LYS A 67 9.50 -3.67 -7.04
C LYS A 67 9.93 -2.94 -5.78
N THR A 68 9.44 -1.71 -5.58
CA THR A 68 9.72 -0.94 -4.37
C THR A 68 9.28 -1.71 -3.12
N GLY A 69 8.09 -2.31 -3.17
CA GLY A 69 7.58 -3.11 -2.06
C GLY A 69 8.49 -4.30 -1.75
N PHE A 70 8.89 -5.05 -2.77
CA PHE A 70 9.79 -6.18 -2.59
C PHE A 70 11.15 -5.76 -2.02
N GLU A 71 11.68 -4.65 -2.48
CA GLU A 71 12.97 -4.14 -2.00
C GLU A 71 12.92 -3.67 -0.56
N SER A 72 11.73 -3.39 -0.03
CA SER A 72 11.55 -2.96 1.35
C SER A 72 11.52 -4.12 2.35
N LEU A 73 11.40 -5.34 1.85
CA LEU A 73 11.39 -6.54 2.69
C LEU A 73 12.83 -6.92 3.10
#